data_215fca8f8e26a72b4e5256ec1dad60b7
#
_entry.id   215fca8f8e26a72b4e5256ec1dad60b7
#
_cell.length_a   1.000
_cell.length_b   1.000
_cell.length_c   1.000
_cell.angle_alpha   90.00
_cell.angle_beta   90.00
_cell.angle_gamma   90.00
#
_symmetry.space_group_name_H-M   'P 1'
#
loop_
_entity.id
_entity.type
_entity.pdbx_description
1 polymer ?
#
loop_
_entity_poly.entity_id
_entity_poly.type
_entity_poly.pdbx_seq_one_letter_code
_entity_poly.pdbx_strand_id
1 'polypeptide(L)'
;MASDAESAWEQALAREFGLDEDVLHLNHAGVGPWPNRTVQAIREFAEENRCRGSEHFQRWVQTETKLRGQLRALINAESSQEIALLKSTSEALSAVAYGLEWQLGDRIVTARQEFPSNRIVWESLRTRYGVEVVEVDLSTGDDPEALIEAAMTEGTRLVALSAVQYASGLRLDLERIGRACRARGALFCVDGIQQIGALPFDVRAIGADFVAADGHKWMLAPEGLALFYCRAELRDRLVLRQYGWHMVEHLGDFERSDWQPADSARRFECGSANNLGIHALSASLGLLLEAGMAHVGMAVLEKTDYLVEALQAGGFEVLSDRSPTRRSGIVVFRHPGCDSETLYRELQASGVVCALRGGGVRFSPHFHTPRQTLDRAVEAAMRAVHRSGAG
;
A
#
# COMPACT_ATOMS: atom_id res chain seq x y z
N MET A 1 32.58 -13.47 -7.96
CA MET A 1 32.33 -12.03 -7.70
C MET A 1 30.84 -11.68 -7.61
N ALA A 2 29.97 -12.03 -8.61
CA ALA A 2 28.52 -11.82 -8.47
C ALA A 2 27.92 -12.71 -7.37
N SER A 3 28.27 -13.98 -7.30
CA SER A 3 27.79 -14.93 -6.27
C SER A 3 28.19 -14.56 -4.83
N ASP A 4 29.34 -13.95 -4.63
CA ASP A 4 29.81 -13.56 -3.29
C ASP A 4 29.10 -12.30 -2.79
N ALA A 5 28.78 -11.36 -3.68
CA ALA A 5 28.01 -10.15 -3.37
C ALA A 5 26.54 -10.47 -3.09
N GLU A 6 25.95 -11.41 -3.83
CA GLU A 6 24.60 -11.89 -3.66
C GLU A 6 24.43 -12.63 -2.32
N SER A 7 25.38 -13.52 -1.98
CA SER A 7 25.42 -14.20 -0.69
C SER A 7 25.61 -13.23 0.49
N ALA A 8 26.42 -12.18 0.33
CA ALA A 8 26.61 -11.16 1.36
C ALA A 8 25.34 -10.33 1.59
N TRP A 9 24.63 -10.01 0.51
CA TRP A 9 23.34 -9.30 0.57
C TRP A 9 22.26 -10.15 1.27
N GLU A 10 22.13 -11.42 0.90
CA GLU A 10 21.18 -12.34 1.55
C GLU A 10 21.45 -12.47 3.05
N GLN A 11 22.72 -12.56 3.45
CA GLN A 11 23.11 -12.60 4.87
C GLN A 11 22.80 -11.28 5.59
N ALA A 12 23.00 -10.13 4.93
CA ALA A 12 22.64 -8.84 5.49
C ALA A 12 21.12 -8.71 5.63
N LEU A 13 20.37 -9.15 4.64
CA LEU A 13 18.91 -9.15 4.65
C LEU A 13 18.34 -10.06 5.75
N ALA A 14 18.91 -11.25 5.96
CA ALA A 14 18.51 -12.16 7.03
C ALA A 14 18.69 -11.55 8.43
N ARG A 15 19.64 -10.61 8.60
CA ARG A 15 19.86 -9.88 9.86
C ARG A 15 18.87 -8.74 10.09
N GLU A 16 18.16 -8.30 9.04
CA GLU A 16 17.16 -7.24 9.16
C GLU A 16 15.83 -7.73 9.73
N PHE A 17 15.55 -9.05 9.68
CA PHE A 17 14.27 -9.59 10.13
C PHE A 17 14.50 -10.70 11.17
N GLY A 18 14.14 -10.41 12.40
CA GLY A 18 14.30 -11.29 13.55
C GLY A 18 12.96 -11.83 14.06
N LEU A 19 12.15 -12.43 13.18
CA LEU A 19 10.95 -13.13 13.62
C LEU A 19 11.32 -14.39 14.42
N ASP A 20 10.51 -14.69 15.44
CA ASP A 20 10.68 -15.91 16.23
C ASP A 20 10.49 -17.14 15.34
N GLU A 21 11.21 -18.24 15.63
CA GLU A 21 11.25 -19.44 14.78
C GLU A 21 9.90 -20.14 14.59
N ASP A 22 8.96 -19.96 15.54
CA ASP A 22 7.60 -20.49 15.49
C ASP A 22 6.62 -19.60 14.71
N VAL A 23 7.02 -18.39 14.30
CA VAL A 23 6.19 -17.45 13.54
C VAL A 23 6.44 -17.56 12.03
N LEU A 24 5.47 -18.08 11.31
CA LEU A 24 5.48 -18.18 9.84
C LEU A 24 4.68 -17.01 9.25
N HIS A 25 5.33 -15.84 9.12
CA HIS A 25 4.63 -14.61 8.71
C HIS A 25 4.41 -14.54 7.20
N LEU A 26 3.15 -14.65 6.77
CA LEU A 26 2.68 -14.56 5.38
C LEU A 26 1.49 -13.58 5.23
N ASN A 27 1.54 -12.43 5.94
CA ASN A 27 0.45 -11.45 5.95
C ASN A 27 0.90 -10.00 5.74
N HIS A 28 1.87 -9.75 4.85
CA HIS A 28 2.29 -8.38 4.53
C HIS A 28 1.17 -7.54 3.91
N ALA A 29 0.20 -8.15 3.24
CA ALA A 29 -1.02 -7.48 2.78
C ALA A 29 -1.97 -7.05 3.92
N GLY A 30 -1.72 -7.49 5.15
CA GLY A 30 -2.34 -6.99 6.39
C GLY A 30 -1.43 -5.98 7.08
N VAL A 31 -0.45 -6.49 7.84
CA VAL A 31 0.59 -5.71 8.52
C VAL A 31 1.93 -6.40 8.32
N GLY A 32 2.95 -5.67 7.88
CA GLY A 32 4.31 -6.19 7.68
C GLY A 32 5.13 -6.15 8.98
N PRO A 33 6.00 -7.13 9.25
CA PRO A 33 6.98 -7.03 10.33
C PRO A 33 8.01 -5.97 10.02
N TRP A 34 8.47 -5.27 11.04
CA TRP A 34 9.46 -4.21 10.87
C TRP A 34 10.87 -4.76 10.77
N PRO A 35 11.70 -4.26 9.85
CA PRO A 35 13.11 -4.60 9.83
C PRO A 35 13.84 -4.03 11.06
N ASN A 36 14.95 -4.63 11.44
CA ASN A 36 15.73 -4.24 12.62
C ASN A 36 16.16 -2.77 12.58
N ARG A 37 16.51 -2.23 11.40
CA ARG A 37 16.84 -0.80 11.24
C ARG A 37 15.67 0.12 11.59
N THR A 38 14.43 -0.30 11.33
CA THR A 38 13.22 0.44 11.73
C THR A 38 13.07 0.44 13.24
N VAL A 39 13.21 -0.73 13.88
CA VAL A 39 13.17 -0.85 15.35
C VAL A 39 14.27 0.00 15.99
N GLN A 40 15.47 -0.01 15.42
CA GLN A 40 16.60 0.79 15.89
C GLN A 40 16.32 2.29 15.79
N ALA A 41 15.79 2.77 14.64
CA ALA A 41 15.43 4.16 14.45
C ALA A 41 14.37 4.64 15.46
N ILE A 42 13.38 3.80 15.77
CA ILE A 42 12.37 4.06 16.80
C ILE A 42 13.02 4.20 18.19
N ARG A 43 13.91 3.28 18.55
CA ARG A 43 14.61 3.29 19.85
C ARG A 43 15.49 4.52 19.99
N GLU A 44 16.25 4.85 18.96
CA GLU A 44 17.13 6.03 18.93
C GLU A 44 16.33 7.31 19.08
N PHE A 45 15.24 7.47 18.34
CA PHE A 45 14.37 8.64 18.47
C PHE A 45 13.74 8.73 19.85
N ALA A 46 13.23 7.62 20.40
CA ALA A 46 12.62 7.60 21.71
C ALA A 46 13.65 7.96 22.81
N GLU A 47 14.87 7.44 22.72
CA GLU A 47 15.93 7.73 23.69
C GLU A 47 16.45 9.19 23.55
N GLU A 48 16.60 9.70 22.32
CA GLU A 48 16.95 11.10 22.10
C GLU A 48 15.89 12.02 22.70
N ASN A 49 14.61 11.76 22.42
CA ASN A 49 13.52 12.55 22.98
C ASN A 49 13.47 12.49 24.51
N ARG A 50 13.68 11.31 25.10
CA ARG A 50 13.72 11.11 26.56
C ARG A 50 14.85 11.90 27.23
N CYS A 51 16.04 11.91 26.62
CA CYS A 51 17.24 12.50 27.22
C CYS A 51 17.47 13.96 26.87
N ARG A 52 17.04 14.39 25.67
CA ARG A 52 17.34 15.69 25.08
C ARG A 52 16.11 16.52 24.71
N GLY A 53 14.90 15.91 24.78
CA GLY A 53 13.70 16.58 24.30
C GLY A 53 13.84 16.97 22.83
N SER A 54 13.57 18.23 22.52
CA SER A 54 13.66 18.78 21.16
C SER A 54 14.99 19.48 20.83
N GLU A 55 16.07 19.22 21.59
CA GLU A 55 17.37 19.86 21.38
C GLU A 55 17.86 19.71 19.93
N HIS A 56 17.57 18.57 19.29
CA HIS A 56 18.00 18.28 17.93
C HIS A 56 16.87 18.33 16.90
N PHE A 57 15.85 19.17 17.12
CA PHE A 57 14.68 19.29 16.25
C PHE A 57 15.02 19.45 14.76
N GLN A 58 16.12 20.12 14.42
CA GLN A 58 16.57 20.27 13.03
C GLN A 58 16.92 18.94 12.36
N ARG A 59 17.35 17.92 13.11
CA ARG A 59 17.59 16.57 12.57
C ARG A 59 16.27 15.89 12.21
N TRP A 60 15.21 16.14 12.98
CA TRP A 60 13.87 15.60 12.67
C TRP A 60 13.34 16.17 11.36
N VAL A 61 13.50 17.49 11.16
CA VAL A 61 13.16 18.17 9.89
C VAL A 61 13.98 17.60 8.71
N GLN A 62 15.27 17.30 8.93
CA GLN A 62 16.11 16.67 7.91
C GLN A 62 15.63 15.25 7.59
N THR A 63 15.21 14.46 8.60
CA THR A 63 14.66 13.12 8.41
C THR A 63 13.35 13.17 7.64
N GLU A 64 12.47 14.13 7.93
CA GLU A 64 11.24 14.34 7.16
C GLU A 64 11.53 14.69 5.70
N THR A 65 12.47 15.60 5.44
CA THR A 65 12.91 15.97 4.09
C THR A 65 13.47 14.75 3.34
N LYS A 66 14.30 13.94 4.01
CA LYS A 66 14.84 12.70 3.47
C LYS A 66 13.70 11.73 3.12
N LEU A 67 12.72 11.54 4.01
CA LEU A 67 11.59 10.66 3.79
C LEU A 67 10.78 11.06 2.55
N ARG A 68 10.51 12.36 2.35
CA ARG A 68 9.82 12.83 1.13
C ARG A 68 10.63 12.51 -0.12
N GLY A 69 11.95 12.66 -0.07
CA GLY A 69 12.84 12.25 -1.16
C GLY A 69 12.81 10.75 -1.45
N GLN A 70 12.76 9.93 -0.40
CA GLN A 70 12.64 8.47 -0.52
C GLN A 70 11.27 8.06 -1.12
N LEU A 71 10.18 8.65 -0.65
CA LEU A 71 8.84 8.40 -1.19
C LEU A 71 8.72 8.86 -2.65
N ARG A 72 9.29 10.02 -2.99
CA ARG A 72 9.41 10.48 -4.38
C ARG A 72 10.11 9.43 -5.26
N ALA A 73 11.25 8.91 -4.81
CA ALA A 73 12.01 7.91 -5.54
C ALA A 73 11.24 6.58 -5.66
N LEU A 74 10.54 6.17 -4.60
CA LEU A 74 9.77 4.92 -4.53
C LEU A 74 8.65 4.85 -5.57
N ILE A 75 7.98 5.98 -5.84
CA ILE A 75 6.86 6.06 -6.79
C ILE A 75 7.21 6.77 -8.10
N ASN A 76 8.48 7.14 -8.32
CA ASN A 76 8.96 7.91 -9.47
C ASN A 76 8.21 9.23 -9.69
N ALA A 77 7.86 9.96 -8.60
CA ALA A 77 7.26 11.29 -8.71
C ALA A 77 8.29 12.32 -9.21
N GLU A 78 7.81 13.39 -9.84
CA GLU A 78 8.69 14.43 -10.39
C GLU A 78 9.39 15.21 -9.28
N SER A 79 8.65 15.58 -8.24
CA SER A 79 9.15 16.37 -7.12
C SER A 79 8.71 15.81 -5.77
N SER A 80 9.58 15.95 -4.76
CA SER A 80 9.19 15.70 -3.36
C SER A 80 8.14 16.69 -2.83
N GLN A 81 7.93 17.80 -3.53
CA GLN A 81 6.87 18.77 -3.23
C GLN A 81 5.46 18.24 -3.57
N GLU A 82 5.36 17.15 -4.34
CA GLU A 82 4.09 16.46 -4.62
C GLU A 82 3.70 15.45 -3.52
N ILE A 83 4.57 15.28 -2.51
CA ILE A 83 4.39 14.30 -1.44
C ILE A 83 3.93 15.00 -0.16
N ALA A 84 2.80 14.56 0.39
CA ALA A 84 2.35 14.86 1.74
C ALA A 84 2.43 13.61 2.63
N LEU A 85 2.64 13.83 3.92
CA LEU A 85 2.69 12.82 4.96
C LEU A 85 1.40 12.90 5.78
N LEU A 86 0.46 12.00 5.49
CA LEU A 86 -0.82 11.91 6.19
C LEU A 86 -0.82 10.72 7.14
N LYS A 87 -1.84 10.60 7.99
CA LYS A 87 -1.83 9.52 8.99
C LYS A 87 -2.25 8.16 8.43
N SER A 88 -2.98 8.11 7.32
CA SER A 88 -3.51 6.86 6.75
C SER A 88 -3.97 7.05 5.31
N THR A 89 -4.07 5.92 4.56
CA THR A 89 -4.73 5.88 3.25
C THR A 89 -6.14 6.47 3.29
N SER A 90 -6.90 6.18 4.34
CA SER A 90 -8.28 6.71 4.51
C SER A 90 -8.31 8.25 4.60
N GLU A 91 -7.36 8.86 5.31
CA GLU A 91 -7.23 10.32 5.38
C GLU A 91 -6.88 10.91 4.02
N ALA A 92 -5.91 10.30 3.31
CA ALA A 92 -5.50 10.75 1.99
C ALA A 92 -6.66 10.68 0.96
N LEU A 93 -7.40 9.58 0.93
CA LEU A 93 -8.59 9.45 0.08
C LEU A 93 -9.68 10.44 0.47
N SER A 94 -9.85 10.72 1.76
CA SER A 94 -10.80 11.74 2.25
C SER A 94 -10.38 13.16 1.85
N ALA A 95 -9.07 13.46 1.82
CA ALA A 95 -8.57 14.74 1.35
C ALA A 95 -8.93 14.96 -0.14
N VAL A 96 -8.87 13.94 -0.98
CA VAL A 96 -9.32 14.00 -2.37
C VAL A 96 -10.84 14.14 -2.45
N ALA A 97 -11.58 13.23 -1.78
CA ALA A 97 -13.04 13.18 -1.84
C ALA A 97 -13.71 14.50 -1.43
N TYR A 98 -13.25 15.07 -0.34
CA TYR A 98 -13.81 16.31 0.20
C TYR A 98 -13.08 17.58 -0.24
N GLY A 99 -11.93 17.43 -0.89
CA GLY A 99 -11.20 18.53 -1.50
C GLY A 99 -11.71 18.89 -2.90
N LEU A 100 -12.20 17.91 -3.65
CA LEU A 100 -12.81 18.18 -4.95
C LEU A 100 -14.17 18.88 -4.79
N GLU A 101 -14.45 19.84 -5.70
CA GLU A 101 -15.76 20.47 -5.80
C GLU A 101 -16.66 19.61 -6.67
N TRP A 102 -17.70 19.04 -6.09
CA TRP A 102 -18.65 18.15 -6.73
C TRP A 102 -19.89 18.90 -7.20
N GLN A 103 -20.40 18.49 -8.36
CA GLN A 103 -21.68 18.92 -8.90
C GLN A 103 -22.69 17.77 -8.85
N LEU A 104 -23.96 18.12 -8.80
CA LEU A 104 -25.04 17.13 -8.85
C LEU A 104 -24.92 16.33 -10.16
N GLY A 105 -24.86 15.00 -10.04
CA GLY A 105 -24.73 14.11 -11.18
C GLY A 105 -23.28 13.82 -11.62
N ASP A 106 -22.27 14.44 -10.99
CA ASP A 106 -20.89 13.99 -11.19
C ASP A 106 -20.76 12.49 -10.87
N ARG A 107 -19.94 11.79 -11.63
CA ARG A 107 -19.78 10.33 -11.53
C ARG A 107 -18.38 9.96 -11.02
N ILE A 108 -18.36 8.98 -10.13
CA ILE A 108 -17.14 8.31 -9.68
C ILE A 108 -17.22 6.85 -10.14
N VAL A 109 -16.22 6.39 -10.88
CA VAL A 109 -16.06 4.97 -11.23
C VAL A 109 -15.10 4.33 -10.25
N THR A 110 -15.52 3.23 -9.62
CA THR A 110 -14.74 2.44 -8.67
C THR A 110 -15.02 0.95 -8.83
N ALA A 111 -14.25 0.08 -8.16
CA ALA A 111 -14.51 -1.35 -8.21
C ALA A 111 -15.38 -1.80 -7.01
N ARG A 112 -16.26 -2.79 -7.24
CA ARG A 112 -17.07 -3.40 -6.18
C ARG A 112 -16.19 -4.09 -5.12
N GLN A 113 -15.01 -4.58 -5.51
CA GLN A 113 -14.09 -5.32 -4.68
C GLN A 113 -13.13 -4.43 -3.86
N GLU A 114 -13.33 -3.11 -3.86
CA GLU A 114 -12.48 -2.19 -3.11
C GLU A 114 -12.49 -2.44 -1.60
N PHE A 115 -11.35 -2.18 -0.97
CA PHE A 115 -11.27 -2.15 0.49
C PHE A 115 -12.15 -1.02 1.05
N PRO A 116 -12.76 -1.18 2.24
CA PRO A 116 -13.67 -0.17 2.80
C PRO A 116 -13.16 1.27 2.79
N SER A 117 -11.85 1.52 2.96
CA SER A 117 -11.28 2.87 2.89
C SER A 117 -11.47 3.52 1.53
N ASN A 118 -11.33 2.73 0.44
CA ASN A 118 -11.50 3.21 -0.95
C ASN A 118 -12.93 3.00 -1.48
N ARG A 119 -13.89 2.65 -0.63
CA ARG A 119 -15.31 2.52 -0.93
C ARG A 119 -16.14 3.52 -0.15
N ILE A 120 -16.06 3.48 1.19
CA ILE A 120 -16.91 4.28 2.09
C ILE A 120 -16.75 5.78 1.81
N VAL A 121 -15.54 6.24 1.53
CA VAL A 121 -15.27 7.66 1.27
C VAL A 121 -16.05 8.18 0.06
N TRP A 122 -16.15 7.38 -1.01
CA TRP A 122 -16.89 7.75 -2.22
C TRP A 122 -18.40 7.62 -2.02
N GLU A 123 -18.85 6.56 -1.35
CA GLU A 123 -20.26 6.38 -0.98
C GLU A 123 -20.80 7.55 -0.15
N SER A 124 -19.98 8.13 0.72
CA SER A 124 -20.37 9.28 1.54
C SER A 124 -20.73 10.53 0.74
N LEU A 125 -20.22 10.65 -0.48
CA LEU A 125 -20.51 11.77 -1.38
C LEU A 125 -21.90 11.68 -2.02
N ARG A 126 -22.47 10.47 -2.13
CA ARG A 126 -23.84 10.27 -2.66
C ARG A 126 -24.85 11.13 -1.92
N THR A 127 -24.87 10.99 -0.59
CA THR A 127 -25.84 11.70 0.26
C THR A 127 -25.55 13.19 0.34
N ARG A 128 -24.27 13.58 0.34
CA ARG A 128 -23.88 14.96 0.61
C ARG A 128 -23.94 15.86 -0.64
N TYR A 129 -23.58 15.32 -1.79
CA TYR A 129 -23.40 16.10 -3.03
C TYR A 129 -24.22 15.56 -4.21
N GLY A 130 -24.95 14.45 -4.04
CA GLY A 130 -25.69 13.83 -5.14
C GLY A 130 -24.79 13.22 -6.24
N VAL A 131 -23.59 12.81 -5.87
CA VAL A 131 -22.64 12.13 -6.76
C VAL A 131 -23.12 10.72 -7.04
N GLU A 132 -23.01 10.27 -8.29
CA GLU A 132 -23.24 8.89 -8.69
C GLU A 132 -21.96 8.06 -8.53
N VAL A 133 -21.97 7.02 -7.70
CA VAL A 133 -20.86 6.07 -7.55
C VAL A 133 -21.18 4.82 -8.35
N VAL A 134 -20.43 4.57 -9.41
CA VAL A 134 -20.56 3.44 -10.33
C VAL A 134 -19.58 2.36 -9.92
N GLU A 135 -20.09 1.27 -9.39
CA GLU A 135 -19.29 0.13 -8.92
C GLU A 135 -19.17 -0.92 -10.02
N VAL A 136 -17.95 -1.09 -10.55
CA VAL A 136 -17.63 -2.10 -11.56
C VAL A 136 -17.29 -3.42 -10.87
N ASP A 137 -17.95 -4.49 -11.29
CA ASP A 137 -17.61 -5.83 -10.80
C ASP A 137 -16.47 -6.43 -11.61
N LEU A 138 -15.27 -6.45 -11.06
CA LEU A 138 -14.05 -6.93 -11.73
C LEU A 138 -14.01 -8.46 -11.87
N SER A 139 -14.95 -9.20 -11.28
CA SER A 139 -15.01 -10.66 -11.37
C SER A 139 -15.81 -11.18 -12.56
N THR A 140 -16.48 -10.30 -13.31
CA THR A 140 -17.46 -10.67 -14.35
C THR A 140 -16.87 -10.80 -15.77
N GLY A 141 -15.57 -10.73 -15.94
CA GLY A 141 -14.95 -10.83 -17.28
C GLY A 141 -13.45 -11.00 -17.21
N ASP A 142 -12.86 -11.32 -18.36
CA ASP A 142 -11.42 -11.58 -18.49
C ASP A 142 -10.58 -10.31 -18.66
N ASP A 143 -11.21 -9.16 -18.89
CA ASP A 143 -10.56 -7.85 -19.06
C ASP A 143 -11.19 -6.80 -18.11
N PRO A 144 -10.69 -6.71 -16.86
CA PRO A 144 -11.20 -5.77 -15.86
C PRO A 144 -11.05 -4.30 -16.29
N GLU A 145 -10.01 -3.96 -17.04
CA GLU A 145 -9.83 -2.59 -17.55
C GLU A 145 -10.89 -2.22 -18.58
N ALA A 146 -11.27 -3.16 -19.46
CA ALA A 146 -12.36 -2.91 -20.43
C ALA A 146 -13.69 -2.65 -19.73
N LEU A 147 -13.97 -3.36 -18.61
CA LEU A 147 -15.17 -3.11 -17.79
C LEU A 147 -15.12 -1.71 -17.16
N ILE A 148 -13.97 -1.30 -16.64
CA ILE A 148 -13.74 0.04 -16.06
C ILE A 148 -13.91 1.11 -17.17
N GLU A 149 -13.27 0.92 -18.33
CA GLU A 149 -13.36 1.84 -19.49
C GLU A 149 -14.79 2.01 -19.99
N ALA A 150 -15.57 0.93 -20.01
CA ALA A 150 -16.99 0.95 -20.41
C ALA A 150 -17.86 1.71 -19.39
N ALA A 151 -17.49 1.69 -18.10
CA ALA A 151 -18.20 2.43 -17.06
C ALA A 151 -17.88 3.93 -17.06
N MET A 152 -16.78 4.35 -17.70
CA MET A 152 -16.40 5.77 -17.85
C MET A 152 -17.24 6.44 -18.95
N THR A 153 -18.43 6.91 -18.60
CA THR A 153 -19.33 7.65 -19.50
C THR A 153 -19.16 9.16 -19.33
N GLU A 154 -19.95 9.93 -20.09
CA GLU A 154 -20.02 11.39 -19.92
C GLU A 154 -20.37 11.75 -18.47
N GLY A 155 -19.73 12.78 -17.92
CA GLY A 155 -19.87 13.17 -16.50
C GLY A 155 -18.98 12.36 -15.52
N THR A 156 -18.19 11.40 -16.00
CA THR A 156 -17.19 10.75 -15.12
C THR A 156 -16.11 11.76 -14.74
N ARG A 157 -16.13 12.16 -13.47
CA ARG A 157 -15.21 13.14 -12.91
C ARG A 157 -13.98 12.51 -12.28
N LEU A 158 -14.13 11.32 -11.68
CA LEU A 158 -13.07 10.61 -10.98
C LEU A 158 -13.17 9.11 -11.25
N VAL A 159 -12.02 8.48 -11.43
CA VAL A 159 -11.82 7.03 -11.32
C VAL A 159 -10.99 6.78 -10.08
N ALA A 160 -11.48 5.97 -9.14
CA ALA A 160 -10.82 5.66 -7.88
C ALA A 160 -10.68 4.15 -7.71
N LEU A 161 -9.45 3.63 -7.79
CA LEU A 161 -9.18 2.19 -7.84
C LEU A 161 -7.95 1.82 -7.01
N SER A 162 -7.99 0.63 -6.42
CA SER A 162 -6.80 -0.02 -5.86
C SER A 162 -5.91 -0.57 -6.97
N ALA A 163 -4.60 -0.33 -6.89
CA ALA A 163 -3.61 -0.87 -7.81
C ALA A 163 -3.59 -2.41 -7.82
N VAL A 164 -3.76 -3.00 -6.64
CA VAL A 164 -3.92 -4.44 -6.42
C VAL A 164 -5.09 -4.65 -5.47
N GLN A 165 -6.03 -5.51 -5.84
CA GLN A 165 -7.21 -5.81 -5.03
C GLN A 165 -6.82 -6.60 -3.78
N TYR A 166 -7.20 -6.11 -2.59
CA TYR A 166 -6.75 -6.65 -1.30
C TYR A 166 -7.21 -8.08 -1.02
N ALA A 167 -8.35 -8.47 -1.57
CA ALA A 167 -8.96 -9.76 -1.32
C ALA A 167 -8.47 -10.85 -2.29
N SER A 168 -8.36 -10.54 -3.58
CA SER A 168 -8.02 -11.50 -4.64
C SER A 168 -6.54 -11.46 -5.06
N GLY A 169 -5.86 -10.32 -4.85
CA GLY A 169 -4.53 -10.06 -5.37
C GLY A 169 -4.50 -9.66 -6.85
N LEU A 170 -5.65 -9.41 -7.47
CA LEU A 170 -5.75 -8.95 -8.86
C LEU A 170 -5.03 -7.62 -9.02
N ARG A 171 -4.00 -7.58 -9.84
CA ARG A 171 -3.28 -6.36 -10.23
C ARG A 171 -3.89 -5.77 -11.50
N LEU A 172 -4.20 -4.48 -11.49
CA LEU A 172 -4.74 -3.75 -12.62
C LEU A 172 -3.63 -3.14 -13.51
N ASP A 173 -3.90 -3.03 -14.80
CA ASP A 173 -3.10 -2.21 -15.73
C ASP A 173 -3.45 -0.72 -15.54
N LEU A 174 -2.77 -0.11 -14.55
CA LEU A 174 -3.01 1.29 -14.20
C LEU A 174 -2.62 2.26 -15.32
N GLU A 175 -1.63 1.92 -16.15
CA GLU A 175 -1.25 2.77 -17.28
C GLU A 175 -2.35 2.84 -18.34
N ARG A 176 -3.00 1.70 -18.63
CA ARG A 176 -4.15 1.65 -19.53
C ARG A 176 -5.31 2.48 -18.97
N ILE A 177 -5.63 2.32 -17.69
CA ILE A 177 -6.69 3.09 -17.01
C ILE A 177 -6.35 4.59 -17.01
N GLY A 178 -5.12 4.96 -16.67
CA GLY A 178 -4.70 6.37 -16.67
C GLY A 178 -4.76 7.01 -18.05
N ARG A 179 -4.42 6.27 -19.13
CA ARG A 179 -4.64 6.75 -20.50
C ARG A 179 -6.13 6.96 -20.80
N ALA A 180 -6.98 6.05 -20.36
CA ALA A 180 -8.42 6.16 -20.54
C ALA A 180 -9.04 7.35 -19.78
N CYS A 181 -8.56 7.60 -18.54
CA CYS A 181 -8.94 8.77 -17.73
C CYS A 181 -8.57 10.08 -18.44
N ARG A 182 -7.31 10.22 -18.87
CA ARG A 182 -6.85 11.40 -19.59
C ARG A 182 -7.66 11.67 -20.88
N ALA A 183 -7.93 10.62 -21.65
CA ALA A 183 -8.70 10.74 -22.90
C ALA A 183 -10.14 11.25 -22.66
N ARG A 184 -10.68 11.05 -21.46
CA ARG A 184 -12.05 11.46 -21.09
C ARG A 184 -12.10 12.69 -20.16
N GLY A 185 -10.93 13.24 -19.78
CA GLY A 185 -10.85 14.36 -18.85
C GLY A 185 -11.22 13.99 -17.41
N ALA A 186 -11.25 12.72 -17.07
CA ALA A 186 -11.49 12.24 -15.71
C ALA A 186 -10.21 12.26 -14.89
N LEU A 187 -10.31 12.58 -13.60
CA LEU A 187 -9.21 12.45 -12.65
C LEU A 187 -8.99 10.98 -12.26
N PHE A 188 -7.73 10.63 -11.92
CA PHE A 188 -7.38 9.28 -11.53
C PHE A 188 -6.75 9.25 -10.12
N CYS A 189 -7.44 8.61 -9.17
CA CYS A 189 -7.00 8.39 -7.79
C CYS A 189 -6.68 6.91 -7.58
N VAL A 190 -5.45 6.61 -7.14
CA VAL A 190 -4.98 5.24 -6.94
C VAL A 190 -4.73 4.96 -5.46
N ASP A 191 -5.40 3.95 -4.92
CA ASP A 191 -4.98 3.31 -3.68
C ASP A 191 -3.83 2.33 -3.99
N GLY A 192 -2.60 2.77 -3.69
CA GLY A 192 -1.37 2.03 -3.94
C GLY A 192 -0.94 1.09 -2.81
N ILE A 193 -1.72 1.00 -1.71
CA ILE A 193 -1.28 0.35 -0.46
C ILE A 193 -0.91 -1.14 -0.62
N GLN A 194 -1.44 -1.84 -1.64
CA GLN A 194 -1.13 -3.25 -1.89
C GLN A 194 -0.04 -3.45 -2.96
N GLN A 195 0.48 -2.37 -3.56
CA GLN A 195 1.54 -2.43 -4.55
C GLN A 195 2.83 -1.74 -4.10
N ILE A 196 2.72 -0.53 -3.53
CA ILE A 196 3.87 0.30 -3.16
C ILE A 196 4.65 -0.37 -2.02
N GLY A 197 5.93 -0.65 -2.27
CA GLY A 197 6.80 -1.44 -1.39
C GLY A 197 6.89 -2.92 -1.75
N ALA A 198 5.90 -3.48 -2.48
CA ALA A 198 5.92 -4.87 -2.96
C ALA A 198 6.40 -4.99 -4.42
N LEU A 199 5.91 -4.11 -5.28
CA LEU A 199 6.18 -4.12 -6.72
C LEU A 199 6.55 -2.71 -7.17
N PRO A 200 7.29 -2.54 -8.27
CA PRO A 200 7.55 -1.23 -8.86
C PRO A 200 6.26 -0.44 -9.11
N PHE A 201 6.33 0.87 -8.85
CA PHE A 201 5.22 1.79 -9.04
C PHE A 201 5.75 3.08 -9.68
N ASP A 202 5.24 3.43 -10.87
CA ASP A 202 5.63 4.64 -11.59
C ASP A 202 4.41 5.54 -11.77
N VAL A 203 4.29 6.55 -10.89
CA VAL A 203 3.13 7.46 -10.91
C VAL A 203 3.03 8.26 -12.22
N ARG A 204 4.17 8.53 -12.87
CA ARG A 204 4.23 9.29 -14.13
C ARG A 204 3.78 8.45 -15.31
N ALA A 205 4.25 7.20 -15.42
CA ALA A 205 3.80 6.26 -16.45
C ALA A 205 2.30 5.97 -16.32
N ILE A 206 1.83 5.73 -15.10
CA ILE A 206 0.41 5.55 -14.76
C ILE A 206 -0.38 6.80 -15.10
N GLY A 207 0.19 7.98 -14.85
CA GLY A 207 -0.50 9.27 -14.99
C GLY A 207 -1.62 9.44 -13.97
N ALA A 208 -1.37 8.97 -12.74
CA ALA A 208 -2.27 9.20 -11.63
C ALA A 208 -2.23 10.67 -11.19
N ASP A 209 -3.37 11.17 -10.77
CA ASP A 209 -3.54 12.52 -10.21
C ASP A 209 -3.31 12.51 -8.70
N PHE A 210 -3.74 11.44 -8.04
CA PHE A 210 -3.62 11.22 -6.61
C PHE A 210 -3.20 9.77 -6.34
N VAL A 211 -2.31 9.57 -5.35
CA VAL A 211 -1.94 8.23 -4.87
C VAL A 211 -1.92 8.25 -3.35
N ALA A 212 -2.48 7.22 -2.75
CA ALA A 212 -2.46 7.00 -1.30
C ALA A 212 -1.88 5.63 -0.96
N ALA A 213 -1.01 5.55 0.05
CA ALA A 213 -0.49 4.28 0.55
C ALA A 213 0.03 4.43 1.99
N ASP A 214 -0.49 3.63 2.91
CA ASP A 214 -0.03 3.57 4.31
C ASP A 214 1.26 2.75 4.43
N GLY A 215 2.13 3.13 5.37
CA GLY A 215 3.45 2.54 5.57
C GLY A 215 3.47 1.14 6.18
N HIS A 216 2.40 0.71 6.84
CA HIS A 216 2.40 -0.47 7.72
C HIS A 216 2.34 -1.83 7.03
N LYS A 217 2.21 -1.89 5.69
CA LYS A 217 2.15 -3.15 4.94
C LYS A 217 3.48 -3.44 4.25
N TRP A 218 3.51 -3.21 2.96
CA TRP A 218 4.65 -3.52 2.11
C TRP A 218 5.82 -2.52 2.24
N MET A 219 5.59 -1.36 2.84
CA MET A 219 6.66 -0.43 3.19
C MET A 219 7.30 -0.73 4.55
N LEU A 220 6.84 -1.75 5.30
CA LEU A 220 7.45 -2.34 6.49
C LEU A 220 7.65 -1.35 7.65
N ALA A 221 6.71 -0.43 7.86
CA ALA A 221 6.74 0.59 8.89
C ALA A 221 5.54 0.51 9.85
N PRO A 222 5.52 1.26 10.94
CA PRO A 222 4.34 1.38 11.80
C PRO A 222 3.13 1.99 11.10
N GLU A 223 1.94 1.71 11.63
CA GLU A 223 0.71 2.43 11.31
C GLU A 223 0.81 3.90 11.71
N GLY A 224 -0.06 4.73 11.14
CA GLY A 224 -0.15 6.15 11.49
C GLY A 224 0.73 7.07 10.66
N LEU A 225 1.28 6.59 9.55
CA LEU A 225 1.97 7.40 8.56
C LEU A 225 1.76 6.83 7.15
N ALA A 226 1.26 7.67 6.25
CA ALA A 226 0.95 7.33 4.87
C ALA A 226 1.53 8.32 3.88
N LEU A 227 1.93 7.82 2.71
CA LEU A 227 2.16 8.61 1.52
C LEU A 227 0.84 9.15 0.99
N PHE A 228 0.79 10.44 0.70
CA PHE A 228 -0.19 11.06 -0.18
C PHE A 228 0.55 11.80 -1.29
N TYR A 229 0.37 11.36 -2.53
CA TYR A 229 0.82 12.06 -3.72
C TYR A 229 -0.32 12.87 -4.29
N CYS A 230 -0.05 14.13 -4.59
CA CYS A 230 -0.96 15.02 -5.31
C CYS A 230 -0.18 15.71 -6.42
N ARG A 231 -0.57 15.47 -7.68
CA ARG A 231 0.04 16.11 -8.85
C ARG A 231 0.02 17.63 -8.72
N ALA A 232 1.13 18.27 -9.06
CA ALA A 232 1.37 19.69 -8.79
C ALA A 232 0.23 20.61 -9.23
N GLU A 233 -0.31 20.40 -10.44
CA GLU A 233 -1.36 21.26 -11.03
C GLU A 233 -2.73 21.12 -10.35
N LEU A 234 -2.89 20.11 -9.49
CA LEU A 234 -4.16 19.83 -8.80
C LEU A 234 -4.19 20.31 -7.35
N ARG A 235 -3.04 20.68 -6.77
CA ARG A 235 -2.97 21.09 -5.37
C ARG A 235 -3.89 22.26 -5.03
N ASP A 236 -3.94 23.27 -5.88
CA ASP A 236 -4.80 24.43 -5.72
C ASP A 236 -6.29 24.17 -6.03
N ARG A 237 -6.56 23.06 -6.70
CA ARG A 237 -7.94 22.66 -7.03
C ARG A 237 -8.61 21.89 -5.88
N LEU A 238 -7.82 21.41 -4.90
CA LEU A 238 -8.37 20.76 -3.72
C LEU A 238 -8.66 21.79 -2.64
N VAL A 239 -9.92 21.94 -2.28
CA VAL A 239 -10.36 22.75 -1.14
C VAL A 239 -9.84 22.12 0.13
N LEU A 240 -9.06 22.86 0.90
CA LEU A 240 -8.53 22.41 2.18
C LEU A 240 -9.67 22.25 3.19
N ARG A 241 -9.66 21.15 3.95
CA ARG A 241 -10.69 20.84 4.96
C ARG A 241 -10.14 20.80 6.39
N GLN A 242 -8.82 20.81 6.49
CA GLN A 242 -8.12 20.86 7.77
C GLN A 242 -7.14 22.03 7.73
N TYR A 243 -7.06 22.78 8.83
CA TYR A 243 -6.24 23.98 8.93
C TYR A 243 -5.39 23.92 10.20
N GLY A 244 -4.18 24.47 10.13
CA GLY A 244 -3.29 24.55 11.29
C GLY A 244 -1.91 25.09 10.92
N TRP A 245 -1.02 25.10 11.87
CA TRP A 245 0.24 25.81 11.80
C TRP A 245 1.28 25.23 10.82
N HIS A 246 1.19 23.92 10.51
CA HIS A 246 2.20 23.22 9.72
C HIS A 246 1.98 23.34 8.20
N MET A 247 0.75 23.62 7.80
CA MET A 247 0.35 23.66 6.39
C MET A 247 0.72 24.96 5.66
N VAL A 248 1.28 25.96 6.35
CA VAL A 248 1.51 27.30 5.82
C VAL A 248 2.83 27.42 5.08
N GLU A 249 2.93 28.34 4.09
CA GLU A 249 4.15 28.52 3.29
C GLU A 249 5.34 28.94 4.16
N HIS A 250 5.13 29.93 5.02
CA HIS A 250 6.18 30.45 5.91
C HIS A 250 6.17 29.70 7.26
N LEU A 251 6.45 28.41 7.23
CA LEU A 251 6.51 27.56 8.41
C LEU A 251 7.55 28.10 9.42
N GLY A 252 7.11 28.28 10.69
CA GLY A 252 7.96 28.78 11.77
C GLY A 252 7.85 30.30 12.00
N ASP A 253 7.21 31.03 11.11
CA ASP A 253 6.89 32.46 11.31
C ASP A 253 5.53 32.60 12.01
N PHE A 254 5.51 32.37 13.32
CA PHE A 254 4.29 32.33 14.12
C PHE A 254 3.62 33.69 14.36
N GLU A 255 4.35 34.79 14.13
CA GLU A 255 3.84 36.17 14.29
C GLU A 255 3.11 36.66 13.04
N ARG A 256 3.19 35.91 11.96
CA ARG A 256 2.62 36.30 10.68
C ARG A 256 1.09 36.13 10.66
N SER A 257 0.40 37.24 10.38
CA SER A 257 -1.07 37.28 10.29
C SER A 257 -1.63 37.00 8.87
N ASP A 258 -0.82 37.25 7.82
CA ASP A 258 -1.14 37.07 6.41
C ASP A 258 -0.64 35.72 5.89
N TRP A 259 -1.01 34.63 6.57
CA TRP A 259 -0.59 33.27 6.19
C TRP A 259 -1.22 32.82 4.86
N GLN A 260 -0.53 31.96 4.14
CA GLN A 260 -1.00 31.28 2.95
C GLN A 260 -0.68 29.79 3.05
N PRO A 261 -1.50 28.89 2.44
CA PRO A 261 -1.16 27.48 2.34
C PRO A 261 0.19 27.31 1.62
N ALA A 262 0.95 26.28 1.97
CA ALA A 262 2.18 25.93 1.29
C ALA A 262 1.91 25.64 -0.21
N ASP A 263 2.82 26.03 -1.08
CA ASP A 263 2.77 25.73 -2.51
C ASP A 263 2.96 24.22 -2.79
N SER A 264 3.59 23.52 -1.85
CA SER A 264 3.78 22.06 -1.91
C SER A 264 2.59 21.29 -1.34
N ALA A 265 2.61 19.95 -1.51
CA ALA A 265 1.62 19.04 -0.92
C ALA A 265 1.59 19.09 0.63
N ARG A 266 2.60 19.69 1.29
CA ARG A 266 2.59 19.97 2.72
C ARG A 266 1.36 20.79 3.17
N ARG A 267 0.70 21.49 2.25
CA ARG A 267 -0.59 22.19 2.50
C ARG A 267 -1.69 21.26 3.04
N PHE A 268 -1.57 19.95 2.84
CA PHE A 268 -2.51 18.95 3.37
C PHE A 268 -2.14 18.46 4.77
N GLU A 269 -1.03 18.92 5.35
CA GLU A 269 -0.52 18.53 6.66
C GLU A 269 -0.79 19.63 7.69
N CYS A 270 -1.97 19.57 8.30
CA CYS A 270 -2.45 20.70 9.12
C CYS A 270 -1.70 20.90 10.45
N GLY A 271 -1.12 19.85 11.03
CA GLY A 271 -0.56 19.91 12.39
C GLY A 271 0.81 19.26 12.55
N SER A 272 1.21 19.06 13.79
CA SER A 272 2.51 18.46 14.13
C SER A 272 2.67 17.09 13.47
N ALA A 273 3.81 16.86 12.85
CA ALA A 273 4.13 15.64 12.15
C ALA A 273 4.33 14.45 13.13
N ASN A 274 4.03 13.24 12.65
CA ASN A 274 4.36 12.00 13.36
C ASN A 274 5.86 11.70 13.24
N ASN A 275 6.70 12.42 14.02
CA ASN A 275 8.15 12.27 13.94
C ASN A 275 8.63 10.85 14.20
N LEU A 276 8.02 10.11 15.13
CA LEU A 276 8.35 8.70 15.39
C LEU A 276 8.13 7.84 14.14
N GLY A 277 6.96 7.99 13.51
CA GLY A 277 6.64 7.30 12.26
C GLY A 277 7.54 7.71 11.09
N ILE A 278 7.93 8.98 11.02
CA ILE A 278 8.86 9.52 10.00
C ILE A 278 10.22 8.84 10.11
N HIS A 279 10.79 8.73 11.31
CA HIS A 279 12.07 8.04 11.52
C HIS A 279 11.96 6.54 11.17
N ALA A 280 10.87 5.91 11.59
CA ALA A 280 10.60 4.50 11.31
C ALA A 280 10.46 4.21 9.81
N LEU A 281 9.59 4.96 9.11
CA LEU A 281 9.35 4.78 7.68
C LEU A 281 10.59 5.13 6.83
N SER A 282 11.34 6.18 7.22
CA SER A 282 12.58 6.53 6.53
C SER A 282 13.63 5.41 6.62
N ALA A 283 13.70 4.71 7.77
CA ALA A 283 14.61 3.58 7.93
C ALA A 283 14.19 2.38 7.08
N SER A 284 12.91 1.99 7.08
CA SER A 284 12.42 0.87 6.27
C SER A 284 12.50 1.13 4.77
N LEU A 285 12.18 2.34 4.32
CA LEU A 285 12.35 2.73 2.91
C LEU A 285 13.82 2.74 2.48
N GLY A 286 14.75 3.05 3.40
CA GLY A 286 16.17 2.88 3.17
C GLY A 286 16.50 1.46 2.71
N LEU A 287 15.97 0.43 3.39
CA LEU A 287 16.16 -0.97 3.01
C LEU A 287 15.59 -1.29 1.62
N LEU A 288 14.36 -0.87 1.35
CA LEU A 288 13.70 -1.15 0.06
C LEU A 288 14.42 -0.48 -1.10
N LEU A 289 14.89 0.75 -0.94
CA LEU A 289 15.61 1.48 -1.97
C LEU A 289 17.04 0.95 -2.18
N GLU A 290 17.70 0.50 -1.12
CA GLU A 290 19.00 -0.19 -1.20
C GLU A 290 18.88 -1.52 -1.96
N ALA A 291 17.83 -2.30 -1.69
CA ALA A 291 17.51 -3.51 -2.43
C ALA A 291 17.16 -3.23 -3.90
N GLY A 292 16.54 -2.08 -4.14
CA GLY A 292 16.00 -1.70 -5.45
C GLY A 292 14.65 -2.35 -5.74
N MET A 293 13.64 -1.53 -6.08
CA MET A 293 12.26 -2.01 -6.26
C MET A 293 12.09 -3.03 -7.39
N ALA A 294 12.95 -3.03 -8.40
CA ALA A 294 12.94 -4.07 -9.44
C ALA A 294 13.29 -5.44 -8.84
N HIS A 295 14.34 -5.52 -8.02
CA HIS A 295 14.73 -6.75 -7.33
C HIS A 295 13.67 -7.18 -6.31
N VAL A 296 13.19 -6.25 -5.48
CA VAL A 296 12.10 -6.52 -4.53
C VAL A 296 10.89 -7.13 -5.23
N GLY A 297 10.46 -6.53 -6.34
CA GLY A 297 9.29 -6.99 -7.08
C GLY A 297 9.50 -8.38 -7.70
N MET A 298 10.66 -8.65 -8.29
CA MET A 298 10.99 -10.00 -8.81
C MET A 298 10.95 -11.03 -7.68
N ALA A 299 11.61 -10.78 -6.57
CA ALA A 299 11.66 -11.71 -5.44
C ALA A 299 10.27 -11.96 -4.82
N VAL A 300 9.41 -10.94 -4.74
CA VAL A 300 8.01 -11.12 -4.30
C VAL A 300 7.24 -12.04 -5.25
N LEU A 301 7.36 -11.80 -6.56
CA LEU A 301 6.65 -12.61 -7.57
C LEU A 301 7.17 -14.06 -7.62
N GLU A 302 8.49 -14.27 -7.55
CA GLU A 302 9.10 -15.61 -7.48
C GLU A 302 8.60 -16.40 -6.26
N LYS A 303 8.50 -15.76 -5.08
CA LYS A 303 7.98 -16.40 -3.88
C LYS A 303 6.50 -16.75 -4.01
N THR A 304 5.70 -15.90 -4.63
CA THR A 304 4.28 -16.21 -4.87
C THR A 304 4.09 -17.28 -5.94
N ASP A 305 4.93 -17.31 -6.98
CA ASP A 305 4.91 -18.38 -7.99
C ASP A 305 5.26 -19.75 -7.35
N TYR A 306 6.32 -19.77 -6.54
CA TYR A 306 6.69 -20.95 -5.77
C TYR A 306 5.54 -21.44 -4.85
N LEU A 307 4.89 -20.52 -4.11
CA LEU A 307 3.74 -20.88 -3.27
C LEU A 307 2.59 -21.48 -4.09
N VAL A 308 2.31 -20.93 -5.26
CA VAL A 308 1.26 -21.45 -6.15
C VAL A 308 1.57 -22.87 -6.58
N GLU A 309 2.79 -23.14 -7.05
CA GLU A 309 3.22 -24.48 -7.47
C GLU A 309 3.11 -25.48 -6.30
N ALA A 310 3.61 -25.11 -5.12
CA ALA A 310 3.59 -25.97 -3.95
C ALA A 310 2.15 -26.24 -3.43
N LEU A 311 1.29 -25.23 -3.42
CA LEU A 311 -0.12 -25.38 -3.03
C LEU A 311 -0.88 -26.27 -4.03
N GLN A 312 -0.70 -26.06 -5.34
CA GLN A 312 -1.34 -26.88 -6.37
C GLN A 312 -0.87 -28.33 -6.31
N ALA A 313 0.42 -28.59 -6.08
CA ALA A 313 0.96 -29.93 -5.84
C ALA A 313 0.35 -30.59 -4.60
N GLY A 314 -0.03 -29.79 -3.58
CA GLY A 314 -0.75 -30.23 -2.38
C GLY A 314 -2.26 -30.38 -2.54
N GLY A 315 -2.81 -30.21 -3.75
CA GLY A 315 -4.25 -30.36 -4.04
C GLY A 315 -5.10 -29.13 -3.74
N PHE A 316 -4.49 -27.98 -3.47
CA PHE A 316 -5.22 -26.72 -3.24
C PHE A 316 -5.60 -26.06 -4.57
N GLU A 317 -6.78 -25.44 -4.59
CA GLU A 317 -7.24 -24.56 -5.65
C GLU A 317 -6.76 -23.14 -5.39
N VAL A 318 -6.01 -22.56 -6.32
CA VAL A 318 -5.57 -21.17 -6.27
C VAL A 318 -6.62 -20.28 -6.93
N LEU A 319 -7.14 -19.30 -6.19
CA LEU A 319 -8.21 -18.40 -6.61
C LEU A 319 -7.68 -17.09 -7.21
N SER A 320 -6.44 -16.69 -6.90
CA SER A 320 -5.80 -15.50 -7.47
C SER A 320 -5.47 -15.71 -8.95
N ASP A 321 -5.71 -14.68 -9.78
CA ASP A 321 -5.25 -14.65 -11.16
C ASP A 321 -3.71 -14.68 -11.21
N ARG A 322 -3.15 -15.65 -11.91
CA ARG A 322 -1.71 -15.91 -12.00
C ARG A 322 -1.11 -15.55 -13.36
N SER A 323 -1.89 -14.94 -14.25
CA SER A 323 -1.34 -14.43 -15.50
C SER A 323 -0.23 -13.39 -15.23
N PRO A 324 0.81 -13.31 -16.07
CA PRO A 324 1.98 -12.47 -15.80
C PRO A 324 1.66 -10.99 -15.53
N THR A 325 0.59 -10.47 -16.12
CA THR A 325 0.15 -9.08 -15.96
C THR A 325 -0.73 -8.85 -14.74
N ARG A 326 -1.35 -9.92 -14.17
CA ARG A 326 -2.35 -9.84 -13.09
C ARG A 326 -1.82 -10.26 -11.72
N ARG A 327 -0.77 -11.10 -11.69
CA ARG A 327 -0.20 -11.60 -10.44
C ARG A 327 0.43 -10.48 -9.60
N SER A 328 0.38 -10.66 -8.29
CA SER A 328 0.92 -9.73 -7.29
C SER A 328 1.59 -10.48 -6.13
N GLY A 329 1.92 -9.78 -5.05
CA GLY A 329 2.41 -10.37 -3.80
C GLY A 329 1.35 -11.13 -3.00
N ILE A 330 0.12 -11.26 -3.49
CA ILE A 330 -1.01 -11.90 -2.81
C ILE A 330 -1.40 -13.19 -3.52
N VAL A 331 -1.52 -14.28 -2.76
CA VAL A 331 -2.03 -15.58 -3.21
C VAL A 331 -3.20 -15.99 -2.32
N VAL A 332 -4.36 -16.25 -2.93
CA VAL A 332 -5.56 -16.75 -2.27
C VAL A 332 -5.81 -18.16 -2.74
N PHE A 333 -6.07 -19.07 -1.80
CA PHE A 333 -6.29 -20.48 -2.09
C PHE A 333 -7.31 -21.10 -1.13
N ARG A 334 -7.90 -22.23 -1.56
CA ARG A 334 -8.79 -23.07 -0.77
C ARG A 334 -8.53 -24.53 -1.07
N HIS A 335 -9.15 -25.42 -0.31
CA HIS A 335 -9.09 -26.85 -0.58
C HIS A 335 -10.51 -27.44 -0.63
N PRO A 336 -10.88 -28.27 -1.64
CA PRO A 336 -12.25 -28.78 -1.76
C PRO A 336 -12.66 -29.69 -0.60
N GLY A 337 -11.71 -30.34 0.07
CA GLY A 337 -11.95 -31.22 1.22
C GLY A 337 -11.83 -30.57 2.59
N CYS A 338 -11.69 -29.23 2.67
CA CYS A 338 -11.56 -28.52 3.93
C CYS A 338 -12.18 -27.12 3.83
N ASP A 339 -13.10 -26.79 4.74
CA ASP A 339 -13.66 -25.45 4.84
C ASP A 339 -12.56 -24.40 5.10
N SER A 340 -12.66 -23.25 4.40
CA SER A 340 -11.63 -22.21 4.45
C SER A 340 -11.45 -21.59 5.83
N GLU A 341 -12.50 -21.49 6.64
CA GLU A 341 -12.42 -20.98 8.01
C GLU A 341 -11.70 -21.98 8.93
N THR A 342 -11.98 -23.27 8.77
CA THR A 342 -11.30 -24.34 9.47
C THR A 342 -9.82 -24.41 9.08
N LEU A 343 -9.52 -24.33 7.78
CA LEU A 343 -8.14 -24.28 7.27
C LEU A 343 -7.39 -23.08 7.87
N TYR A 344 -8.00 -21.90 7.89
CA TYR A 344 -7.44 -20.69 8.47
C TYR A 344 -7.12 -20.84 9.96
N ARG A 345 -8.05 -21.40 10.76
CA ARG A 345 -7.84 -21.61 12.21
C ARG A 345 -6.71 -22.60 12.50
N GLU A 346 -6.64 -23.71 11.73
CA GLU A 346 -5.56 -24.70 11.87
C GLU A 346 -4.19 -24.12 11.50
N LEU A 347 -4.14 -23.27 10.46
CA LEU A 347 -2.93 -22.56 10.09
C LEU A 347 -2.46 -21.60 11.20
N GLN A 348 -3.38 -20.82 11.77
CA GLN A 348 -3.06 -19.95 12.90
C GLN A 348 -2.56 -20.74 14.11
N ALA A 349 -3.21 -21.86 14.43
CA ALA A 349 -2.76 -22.77 15.51
C ALA A 349 -1.38 -23.39 15.24
N SER A 350 -0.93 -23.41 13.98
CA SER A 350 0.39 -23.87 13.56
C SER A 350 1.43 -22.75 13.42
N GLY A 351 1.15 -21.52 13.92
CA GLY A 351 2.05 -20.38 13.87
C GLY A 351 2.07 -19.64 12.53
N VAL A 352 1.16 -19.96 11.59
CA VAL A 352 1.07 -19.27 10.29
C VAL A 352 0.26 -17.99 10.42
N VAL A 353 0.89 -16.84 10.29
CA VAL A 353 0.23 -15.53 10.26
C VAL A 353 -0.27 -15.27 8.84
N CYS A 354 -1.57 -15.41 8.64
CA CYS A 354 -2.25 -15.28 7.34
C CYS A 354 -3.62 -14.59 7.51
N ALA A 355 -4.43 -14.52 6.46
CA ALA A 355 -5.76 -13.93 6.53
C ALA A 355 -6.81 -14.79 5.80
N LEU A 356 -8.06 -14.77 6.26
CA LEU A 356 -9.21 -15.33 5.56
C LEU A 356 -9.83 -14.22 4.69
N ARG A 357 -9.61 -14.28 3.35
CA ARG A 357 -10.05 -13.25 2.40
C ARG A 357 -10.29 -13.86 1.02
N GLY A 358 -11.13 -13.21 0.21
CA GLY A 358 -11.31 -13.59 -1.19
C GLY A 358 -11.90 -15.00 -1.42
N GLY A 359 -12.64 -15.52 -0.44
CA GLY A 359 -13.22 -16.89 -0.53
C GLY A 359 -12.27 -18.02 -0.15
N GLY A 360 -11.09 -17.68 0.39
CA GLY A 360 -10.08 -18.66 0.81
C GLY A 360 -9.10 -18.09 1.83
N VAL A 361 -8.03 -18.82 2.08
CA VAL A 361 -6.89 -18.34 2.87
C VAL A 361 -5.98 -17.50 1.96
N ARG A 362 -5.55 -16.35 2.45
CA ARG A 362 -4.65 -15.43 1.76
C ARG A 362 -3.26 -15.48 2.37
N PHE A 363 -2.27 -15.83 1.57
CA PHE A 363 -0.85 -15.66 1.86
C PHE A 363 -0.30 -14.44 1.12
N SER A 364 0.60 -13.73 1.77
CA SER A 364 1.27 -12.57 1.19
C SER A 364 2.71 -12.46 1.72
N PRO A 365 3.65 -13.22 1.12
CA PRO A 365 5.07 -13.14 1.43
C PRO A 365 5.67 -11.84 0.90
N HIS A 366 6.79 -11.41 1.49
CA HIS A 366 7.60 -10.29 0.97
C HIS A 366 8.95 -10.80 0.42
N PHE A 367 9.73 -9.91 -0.20
CA PHE A 367 11.03 -10.24 -0.79
C PHE A 367 12.00 -10.93 0.19
N HIS A 368 11.94 -10.58 1.46
CA HIS A 368 12.79 -11.14 2.53
C HIS A 368 12.27 -12.46 3.13
N THR A 369 11.03 -12.89 2.82
CA THR A 369 10.45 -14.10 3.40
C THR A 369 11.28 -15.33 3.01
N PRO A 370 11.82 -16.09 3.98
CA PRO A 370 12.64 -17.27 3.67
C PRO A 370 11.83 -18.36 2.97
N ARG A 371 12.45 -19.10 2.04
CA ARG A 371 11.81 -20.24 1.39
C ARG A 371 11.32 -21.28 2.39
N GLN A 372 12.12 -21.56 3.42
CA GLN A 372 11.74 -22.48 4.48
C GLN A 372 10.42 -22.09 5.18
N THR A 373 10.14 -20.79 5.33
CA THR A 373 8.85 -20.30 5.85
C THR A 373 7.70 -20.69 4.93
N LEU A 374 7.89 -20.58 3.61
CA LEU A 374 6.90 -20.99 2.61
C LEU A 374 6.64 -22.50 2.67
N ASP A 375 7.70 -23.30 2.71
CA ASP A 375 7.63 -24.76 2.81
C ASP A 375 6.84 -25.21 4.04
N ARG A 376 7.22 -24.70 5.21
CA ARG A 376 6.56 -24.98 6.50
C ARG A 376 5.09 -24.57 6.51
N ALA A 377 4.74 -23.44 5.88
CA ALA A 377 3.36 -22.97 5.80
C ALA A 377 2.50 -23.85 4.89
N VAL A 378 3.04 -24.30 3.74
CA VAL A 378 2.35 -25.25 2.84
C VAL A 378 2.17 -26.61 3.52
N GLU A 379 3.20 -27.14 4.19
CA GLU A 379 3.09 -28.37 4.99
C GLU A 379 2.03 -28.25 6.09
N ALA A 380 1.95 -27.08 6.78
CA ALA A 380 0.92 -26.84 7.79
C ALA A 380 -0.48 -26.87 7.15
N ALA A 381 -0.66 -26.30 5.95
CA ALA A 381 -1.91 -26.32 5.22
C ALA A 381 -2.30 -27.78 4.83
N MET A 382 -1.35 -28.58 4.34
CA MET A 382 -1.58 -29.99 4.03
C MET A 382 -1.99 -30.80 5.27
N ARG A 383 -1.29 -30.59 6.41
CA ARG A 383 -1.67 -31.23 7.68
C ARG A 383 -3.07 -30.85 8.15
N ALA A 384 -3.48 -29.58 7.98
CA ALA A 384 -4.82 -29.12 8.33
C ALA A 384 -5.90 -29.85 7.55
N VAL A 385 -5.71 -30.02 6.23
CA VAL A 385 -6.63 -30.77 5.37
C VAL A 385 -6.76 -32.24 5.82
N HIS A 386 -5.63 -32.91 6.12
CA HIS A 386 -5.66 -34.31 6.56
C HIS A 386 -6.41 -34.49 7.88
N ARG A 387 -6.29 -33.56 8.83
CA ARG A 387 -7.03 -33.59 10.10
C ARG A 387 -8.52 -33.40 9.88
N SER A 388 -8.93 -32.52 8.96
CA SER A 388 -10.33 -32.25 8.65
C SER A 388 -11.03 -33.40 7.91
N GLY A 389 -10.29 -34.23 7.14
CA GLY A 389 -10.82 -35.36 6.41
C GLY A 389 -10.87 -36.66 7.21
N ALA A 390 -10.27 -36.69 8.43
CA ALA A 390 -10.26 -37.85 9.32
C ALA A 390 -11.36 -37.81 10.40
N GLY A 391 -12.20 -36.77 10.44
CA GLY A 391 -13.37 -36.64 11.30
C GLY A 391 -14.65 -36.73 10.51
#